data_b827463f72edf35073157ffa17aa74a8
#
_entry.id   b827463f72edf35073157ffa17aa74a8
#
_cell.length_a   1.000
_cell.length_b   1.000
_cell.length_c   1.000
_cell.angle_alpha   90.00
_cell.angle_beta   90.00
_cell.angle_gamma   90.00
#
_symmetry.space_group_name_H-M   'P 1'
#
loop_
_entity.id
_entity.type
_entity.pdbx_description
1 polymer ?
#
loop_
_entity_poly.entity_id
_entity_poly.type
_entity_poly.pdbx_seq_one_letter_code
_entity_poly.pdbx_strand_id
1 'polypeptide(L)'
;MWASGWFDVAQPGSDTGSNVPYIRFFNGSDLDNDRIVDVYRDNGGGDAWLRTSNGSGGWNYIQLNVLMPLNTWHQVTLHVAPNGSASTVEVWIDSVLVYSSAKVNLHTTTHLTMVLLGSEHDRQEMHEYFDDVCIGAS
;
A
#
# COMPACT_ATOMS: atom_id res chain seq x y z
N MET A 1 9.34 4.92 -8.73
CA MET A 1 8.59 5.88 -7.88
C MET A 1 8.57 5.37 -6.46
N TRP A 2 8.68 6.24 -5.49
CA TRP A 2 8.51 5.91 -4.08
C TRP A 2 7.60 6.92 -3.40
N ALA A 3 6.92 6.47 -2.35
CA ALA A 3 6.17 7.31 -1.43
C ALA A 3 6.46 6.87 0.01
N SER A 4 6.53 7.82 0.91
CA SER A 4 6.75 7.60 2.33
C SER A 4 5.91 8.57 3.15
N GLY A 5 5.51 8.16 4.34
CA GLY A 5 4.80 8.99 5.30
C GLY A 5 4.75 8.34 6.67
N TRP A 6 4.42 9.13 7.67
CA TRP A 6 4.03 8.66 8.99
C TRP A 6 2.51 8.51 9.03
N PHE A 7 2.05 7.42 9.61
CA PHE A 7 0.64 7.05 9.70
C PHE A 7 0.31 6.63 11.11
N ASP A 8 -0.80 7.14 11.65
CA ASP A 8 -1.39 6.70 12.91
C ASP A 8 -2.87 6.35 12.68
N VAL A 9 -3.22 5.10 12.89
CA VAL A 9 -4.59 4.63 12.83
C VAL A 9 -5.19 4.67 14.22
N ALA A 10 -5.99 5.70 14.49
CA ALA A 10 -6.68 5.83 15.78
C ALA A 10 -7.88 4.90 15.88
N GLN A 11 -8.60 4.68 14.75
CA GLN A 11 -9.75 3.80 14.68
C GLN A 11 -9.86 3.15 13.30
N PRO A 12 -9.82 1.82 13.18
CA PRO A 12 -10.14 1.12 11.95
C PRO A 12 -11.66 1.05 11.77
N GLY A 13 -12.11 0.74 10.56
CA GLY A 13 -13.52 0.46 10.31
C GLY A 13 -14.01 -0.78 11.07
N SER A 14 -15.31 -0.89 11.26
CA SER A 14 -15.96 -2.01 11.96
C SER A 14 -15.96 -3.32 11.17
N ASP A 15 -15.77 -3.25 9.85
CA ASP A 15 -15.69 -4.43 8.99
C ASP A 15 -14.30 -5.07 9.12
N THR A 16 -14.24 -6.25 9.77
CA THR A 16 -13.00 -7.00 9.96
C THR A 16 -12.46 -7.61 8.67
N GLY A 17 -13.25 -7.70 7.61
CA GLY A 17 -12.82 -8.08 6.26
C GLY A 17 -12.27 -6.94 5.42
N SER A 18 -12.30 -5.71 5.96
CA SER A 18 -11.79 -4.50 5.31
C SER A 18 -10.38 -4.14 5.82
N ASN A 19 -9.87 -3.00 5.39
CA ASN A 19 -8.52 -2.54 5.67
C ASN A 19 -8.43 -1.01 5.79
N VAL A 20 -7.34 -0.54 6.42
CA VAL A 20 -6.91 0.87 6.41
C VAL A 20 -5.72 0.99 5.48
N PRO A 21 -5.89 1.61 4.31
CA PRO A 21 -4.80 1.76 3.35
C PRO A 21 -3.84 2.87 3.76
N TYR A 22 -2.54 2.63 3.64
CA TYR A 22 -1.50 3.63 3.83
C TYR A 22 -1.12 4.31 2.51
N ILE A 23 -0.52 3.55 1.59
CA ILE A 23 0.01 4.05 0.32
C ILE A 23 -0.48 3.16 -0.82
N ARG A 24 -0.96 3.78 -1.89
CA ARG A 24 -1.44 3.11 -3.10
C ARG A 24 -0.82 3.72 -4.33
N PHE A 25 -0.38 2.88 -5.27
CA PHE A 25 0.08 3.30 -6.59
C PHE A 25 -0.85 2.81 -7.70
N PHE A 26 -1.03 3.66 -8.71
CA PHE A 26 -1.91 3.45 -9.86
C PHE A 26 -1.15 3.65 -11.18
N ASN A 27 -1.59 2.98 -12.25
CA ASN A 27 -1.09 3.17 -13.61
C ASN A 27 -2.08 3.91 -14.53
N GLY A 28 -3.13 4.47 -13.98
CA GLY A 28 -4.17 5.27 -14.64
C GLY A 28 -4.80 6.24 -13.64
N SER A 29 -6.03 6.64 -13.89
CA SER A 29 -6.80 7.58 -13.06
C SER A 29 -8.08 6.99 -12.47
N ASP A 30 -8.41 5.75 -12.80
CA ASP A 30 -9.57 5.04 -12.27
C ASP A 30 -9.18 4.39 -10.92
N LEU A 31 -9.75 4.90 -9.84
CA LEU A 31 -9.45 4.42 -8.48
C LEU A 31 -9.86 2.96 -8.27
N ASP A 32 -10.85 2.47 -8.98
CA ASP A 32 -11.35 1.11 -8.84
C ASP A 32 -10.52 0.09 -9.65
N ASN A 33 -10.06 0.49 -10.86
CA ASN A 33 -9.50 -0.46 -11.83
C ASN A 33 -7.99 -0.29 -12.07
N ASP A 34 -7.44 0.92 -11.85
CA ASP A 34 -6.05 1.22 -12.20
C ASP A 34 -5.07 1.07 -11.02
N ARG A 35 -5.55 0.64 -9.86
CA ARG A 35 -4.69 0.35 -8.71
C ARG A 35 -3.81 -0.86 -8.99
N ILE A 36 -2.51 -0.72 -8.73
CA ILE A 36 -1.50 -1.74 -9.07
C ILE A 36 -0.85 -2.34 -7.83
N VAL A 37 -0.50 -1.49 -6.87
CA VAL A 37 0.19 -1.90 -5.64
C VAL A 37 -0.35 -1.07 -4.49
N ASP A 38 -0.56 -1.69 -3.33
CA ASP A 38 -0.82 -0.96 -2.09
C ASP A 38 -0.26 -1.66 -0.85
N VAL A 39 0.01 -0.83 0.17
CA VAL A 39 0.32 -1.26 1.54
C VAL A 39 -0.81 -0.80 2.44
N TYR A 40 -1.32 -1.70 3.26
CA TYR A 40 -2.44 -1.43 4.15
C TYR A 40 -2.32 -2.20 5.47
N ARG A 41 -3.08 -1.75 6.47
CA ARG A 41 -3.34 -2.47 7.71
C ARG A 41 -4.63 -3.27 7.58
N ASP A 42 -4.59 -4.54 7.91
CA ASP A 42 -5.79 -5.38 8.03
C ASP A 42 -6.60 -5.00 9.29
N ASN A 43 -7.93 -4.91 9.16
CA ASN A 43 -8.79 -4.55 10.29
C ASN A 43 -8.96 -5.70 11.29
N GLY A 44 -8.90 -6.95 10.83
CA GLY A 44 -9.11 -8.11 11.67
C GLY A 44 -7.94 -8.41 12.59
N GLY A 45 -6.75 -8.55 12.02
CA GLY A 45 -5.52 -8.90 12.75
C GLY A 45 -4.67 -7.70 13.15
N GLY A 46 -4.78 -6.61 12.42
CA GLY A 46 -3.94 -5.42 12.62
C GLY A 46 -2.55 -5.53 11.99
N ASP A 47 -2.30 -6.54 11.19
CA ASP A 47 -1.04 -6.72 10.49
C ASP A 47 -0.94 -5.83 9.24
N ALA A 48 0.30 -5.50 8.87
CA ALA A 48 0.60 -4.88 7.59
C ALA A 48 0.59 -5.91 6.46
N TRP A 49 -0.01 -5.53 5.34
CA TRP A 49 -0.08 -6.33 4.12
C TRP A 49 0.37 -5.53 2.91
N LEU A 50 1.01 -6.21 1.97
CA LEU A 50 1.24 -5.74 0.62
C LEU A 50 0.27 -6.44 -0.33
N ARG A 51 -0.32 -5.68 -1.24
CA ARG A 51 -1.20 -6.19 -2.27
C ARG A 51 -0.70 -5.73 -3.64
N THR A 52 -0.63 -6.65 -4.61
CA THR A 52 -0.25 -6.34 -5.99
C THR A 52 -1.32 -6.86 -6.94
N SER A 53 -1.61 -6.13 -8.01
CA SER A 53 -2.52 -6.59 -9.07
C SER A 53 -2.05 -7.92 -9.66
N ASN A 54 -2.98 -8.84 -9.92
CA ASN A 54 -2.69 -10.10 -10.61
C ASN A 54 -2.97 -10.05 -12.12
N GLY A 55 -3.35 -8.87 -12.65
CA GLY A 55 -3.62 -8.62 -14.06
C GLY A 55 -4.93 -9.20 -14.62
N SER A 56 -5.73 -9.85 -13.76
CA SER A 56 -7.01 -10.45 -14.15
C SER A 56 -8.18 -9.84 -13.36
N GLY A 57 -8.01 -8.61 -12.88
CA GLY A 57 -8.98 -7.92 -12.03
C GLY A 57 -8.97 -8.37 -10.56
N GLY A 58 -7.98 -9.16 -10.16
CA GLY A 58 -7.81 -9.64 -8.78
C GLY A 58 -6.45 -9.24 -8.19
N TRP A 59 -6.12 -9.82 -7.03
CA TRP A 59 -4.99 -9.43 -6.21
C TRP A 59 -4.14 -10.61 -5.75
N ASN A 60 -2.83 -10.38 -5.65
CA ASN A 60 -1.93 -11.19 -4.85
C ASN A 60 -1.77 -10.52 -3.49
N TYR A 61 -1.87 -11.28 -2.40
CA TYR A 61 -1.80 -10.80 -1.02
C TYR A 61 -0.54 -11.35 -0.35
N ILE A 62 0.24 -10.47 0.27
CA ILE A 62 1.49 -10.80 0.95
C ILE A 62 1.44 -10.21 2.35
N GLN A 63 1.41 -11.06 3.38
CA GLN A 63 1.51 -10.62 4.76
C GLN A 63 2.94 -10.21 5.07
N LEU A 64 3.13 -9.01 5.59
CA LEU A 64 4.45 -8.45 5.89
C LEU A 64 4.97 -8.89 7.27
N ASN A 65 4.12 -9.56 8.07
CA ASN A 65 4.43 -10.04 9.42
C ASN A 65 4.87 -8.91 10.38
N VAL A 66 4.28 -7.74 10.21
CA VAL A 66 4.47 -6.58 11.08
C VAL A 66 3.12 -6.18 11.63
N LEU A 67 2.99 -6.22 12.96
CA LEU A 67 1.81 -5.69 13.64
C LEU A 67 1.85 -4.16 13.62
N MET A 68 0.71 -3.54 13.29
CA MET A 68 0.51 -2.09 13.23
C MET A 68 -0.49 -1.67 14.34
N PRO A 69 -0.03 -1.46 15.59
CA PRO A 69 -0.91 -1.10 16.69
C PRO A 69 -1.68 0.20 16.43
N LEU A 70 -2.90 0.28 16.98
CA LEU A 70 -3.66 1.52 16.93
C LEU A 70 -3.04 2.59 17.85
N ASN A 71 -3.29 3.86 17.53
CA ASN A 71 -2.78 5.01 18.26
C ASN A 71 -1.25 5.00 18.40
N THR A 72 -0.59 4.56 17.35
CA THR A 72 0.88 4.49 17.27
C THR A 72 1.33 4.93 15.88
N TRP A 73 2.24 5.89 15.83
CA TRP A 73 2.82 6.35 14.58
C TRP A 73 3.80 5.33 14.02
N HIS A 74 3.61 4.97 12.76
CA HIS A 74 4.51 4.11 11.98
C HIS A 74 4.92 4.81 10.70
N GLN A 75 6.20 4.75 10.36
CA GLN A 75 6.66 5.18 9.05
C GLN A 75 6.47 4.03 8.04
N VAL A 76 5.74 4.30 6.98
CA VAL A 76 5.59 3.35 5.86
C VAL A 76 6.23 3.95 4.63
N THR A 77 7.08 3.18 3.94
CA THR A 77 7.66 3.53 2.65
C THR A 77 7.38 2.42 1.65
N LEU A 78 6.83 2.79 0.50
CA LEU A 78 6.61 1.90 -0.63
C LEU A 78 7.40 2.41 -1.83
N HIS A 79 8.30 1.57 -2.35
CA HIS A 79 9.04 1.80 -3.59
C HIS A 79 8.58 0.82 -4.66
N VAL A 80 8.29 1.33 -5.86
CA VAL A 80 7.94 0.52 -7.03
C VAL A 80 8.70 1.03 -8.24
N ALA A 81 9.48 0.15 -8.87
CA ALA A 81 10.07 0.36 -10.19
C ALA A 81 9.35 -0.57 -11.18
N PRO A 82 8.31 -0.05 -11.88
CA PRO A 82 7.49 -0.86 -12.76
C PRO A 82 8.27 -1.25 -14.02
N ASN A 83 8.27 -2.55 -14.32
CA ASN A 83 8.90 -3.14 -15.50
C ASN A 83 8.13 -4.40 -15.92
N GLY A 84 6.83 -4.28 -16.07
CA GLY A 84 5.95 -5.38 -16.45
C GLY A 84 6.06 -6.57 -15.51
N SER A 85 6.42 -7.74 -16.03
CA SER A 85 6.55 -8.99 -15.28
C SER A 85 7.83 -9.10 -14.42
N ALA A 86 8.72 -8.12 -14.50
CA ALA A 86 9.99 -8.09 -13.75
C ALA A 86 10.13 -6.77 -12.95
N SER A 87 9.04 -6.34 -12.35
CA SER A 87 8.99 -5.12 -11.54
C SER A 87 9.65 -5.31 -10.18
N THR A 88 10.28 -4.24 -9.68
CA THR A 88 10.77 -4.21 -8.29
C THR A 88 9.71 -3.58 -7.39
N VAL A 89 9.45 -4.25 -6.26
CA VAL A 89 8.61 -3.72 -5.18
C VAL A 89 9.35 -3.92 -3.86
N GLU A 90 9.43 -2.86 -3.08
CA GLU A 90 10.08 -2.85 -1.77
C GLU A 90 9.22 -2.10 -0.78
N VAL A 91 9.13 -2.62 0.45
CA VAL A 91 8.37 -2.01 1.54
C VAL A 91 9.26 -1.90 2.78
N TRP A 92 9.30 -0.72 3.37
CA TRP A 92 9.90 -0.48 4.69
C TRP A 92 8.81 -0.05 5.67
N ILE A 93 8.91 -0.55 6.89
CA ILE A 93 8.11 -0.10 8.04
C ILE A 93 9.10 0.27 9.14
N ASP A 94 8.98 1.48 9.67
CA ASP A 94 9.85 2.04 10.70
C ASP A 94 11.34 1.92 10.33
N SER A 95 11.66 2.22 9.07
CA SER A 95 12.99 2.11 8.47
C SER A 95 13.55 0.68 8.33
N VAL A 96 12.76 -0.35 8.64
CA VAL A 96 13.14 -1.76 8.45
C VAL A 96 12.59 -2.24 7.10
N LEU A 97 13.45 -2.83 6.25
CA LEU A 97 13.04 -3.47 5.01
C LEU A 97 12.28 -4.76 5.35
N VAL A 98 10.96 -4.78 5.11
CA VAL A 98 10.08 -5.92 5.44
C VAL A 98 9.70 -6.74 4.21
N TYR A 99 9.86 -6.17 3.01
CA TYR A 99 9.65 -6.86 1.75
C TYR A 99 10.54 -6.30 0.65
N SER A 100 11.14 -7.16 -0.16
CA SER A 100 11.86 -6.78 -1.38
C SER A 100 11.78 -7.91 -2.42
N SER A 101 11.39 -7.56 -3.63
CA SER A 101 11.41 -8.48 -4.78
C SER A 101 11.63 -7.68 -6.08
N ALA A 102 12.54 -8.15 -6.92
CA ALA A 102 12.78 -7.65 -8.29
C ALA A 102 12.10 -8.52 -9.36
N LYS A 103 11.10 -9.31 -8.98
CA LYS A 103 10.39 -10.24 -9.86
C LYS A 103 8.88 -10.19 -9.65
N VAL A 104 8.37 -9.04 -9.23
CA VAL A 104 6.92 -8.84 -9.08
C VAL A 104 6.31 -8.69 -10.46
N ASN A 105 5.32 -9.52 -10.76
CA ASN A 105 4.60 -9.43 -12.03
C ASN A 105 3.49 -8.37 -11.92
N LEU A 106 3.75 -7.18 -12.43
CA LEU A 106 2.76 -6.11 -12.60
C LEU A 106 2.21 -6.06 -14.03
N HIS A 107 2.28 -7.17 -14.74
CA HIS A 107 1.72 -7.42 -16.08
C HIS A 107 2.26 -6.46 -17.13
N THR A 108 1.43 -5.55 -17.66
CA THR A 108 1.81 -4.57 -18.68
C THR A 108 2.23 -3.23 -18.09
N THR A 109 2.24 -3.08 -16.77
CA THR A 109 2.56 -1.81 -16.11
C THR A 109 4.05 -1.50 -16.24
N THR A 110 4.37 -0.40 -16.90
CA THR A 110 5.73 0.12 -17.07
C THR A 110 5.92 1.53 -16.51
N HIS A 111 4.85 2.15 -16.00
CA HIS A 111 4.85 3.46 -15.37
C HIS A 111 3.74 3.56 -14.33
N LEU A 112 3.89 4.51 -13.42
CA LEU A 112 2.90 4.85 -12.41
C LEU A 112 2.47 6.30 -12.62
N THR A 113 1.20 6.58 -12.43
CA THR A 113 0.60 7.88 -12.76
C THR A 113 0.07 8.61 -11.53
N MET A 114 -0.26 7.87 -10.46
CA MET A 114 -0.89 8.46 -9.28
C MET A 114 -0.48 7.73 -8.00
N VAL A 115 -0.40 8.49 -6.93
CA VAL A 115 -0.29 8.02 -5.55
C VAL A 115 -1.53 8.47 -4.78
N LEU A 116 -2.11 7.57 -4.01
CA LEU A 116 -3.17 7.88 -3.06
C LEU A 116 -2.74 7.46 -1.65
N LEU A 117 -3.04 8.30 -0.68
CA LEU A 117 -2.91 8.01 0.74
C LEU A 117 -4.30 7.85 1.36
N GLY A 118 -4.44 6.86 2.23
CA GLY A 118 -5.69 6.63 2.94
C GLY A 118 -6.80 6.01 2.09
N SER A 119 -8.06 6.27 2.50
CA SER A 119 -9.27 5.67 1.94
C SER A 119 -9.60 6.15 0.53
N GLU A 120 -10.15 5.25 -0.30
CA GLU A 120 -10.68 5.57 -1.64
C GLU A 120 -12.20 5.38 -1.75
N HIS A 121 -12.83 4.69 -0.79
CA HIS A 121 -14.28 4.47 -0.82
C HIS A 121 -14.91 4.37 0.57
N ASP A 122 -16.23 4.52 0.62
CA ASP A 122 -17.07 4.65 1.80
C ASP A 122 -17.05 3.44 2.76
N ARG A 123 -16.65 2.26 2.30
CA ARG A 123 -16.52 1.06 3.16
C ARG A 123 -15.29 1.09 4.07
N GLN A 124 -14.39 2.03 3.85
CA GLN A 124 -13.17 2.20 4.64
C GLN A 124 -13.37 3.30 5.67
N GLU A 125 -14.41 3.15 6.52
CA GLU A 125 -14.59 4.01 7.68
C GLU A 125 -13.38 3.87 8.59
N MET A 126 -12.68 4.98 8.84
CA MET A 126 -11.49 5.00 9.68
C MET A 126 -11.19 6.39 10.19
N HIS A 127 -10.43 6.45 11.29
CA HIS A 127 -9.73 7.67 11.70
C HIS A 127 -8.23 7.40 11.56
N GLU A 128 -7.61 8.01 10.56
CA GLU A 128 -6.21 7.90 10.25
C GLU A 128 -5.58 9.30 10.12
N TYR A 129 -4.40 9.45 10.67
CA TYR A 129 -3.61 10.67 10.62
C TYR A 129 -2.36 10.44 9.79
N PHE A 130 -1.93 11.45 9.03
CA PHE A 130 -0.72 11.45 8.22
C PHE A 130 0.19 12.58 8.60
N ASP A 131 1.50 12.35 8.53
CA ASP A 131 2.52 13.39 8.68
C ASP A 131 3.75 13.09 7.81
N ASP A 132 4.54 14.12 7.52
CA ASP A 132 5.81 14.05 6.78
C ASP A 132 5.75 13.22 5.49
N VAL A 133 4.71 13.44 4.68
CA VAL A 133 4.54 12.73 3.41
C VAL A 133 5.53 13.22 2.37
N CYS A 134 6.27 12.29 1.79
CA CYS A 134 7.19 12.53 0.69
C CYS A 134 6.90 11.59 -0.48
N ILE A 135 6.97 12.11 -1.71
CA ILE A 135 6.81 11.35 -2.95
C ILE A 135 7.97 11.70 -3.87
N GLY A 136 8.59 10.70 -4.48
CA GLY A 136 9.69 10.89 -5.41
C GLY A 136 9.61 9.97 -6.62
N ALA A 137 10.10 10.49 -7.77
CA ALA A 137 10.41 9.67 -8.93
C ALA A 137 11.77 8.98 -8.71
N SER A 138 11.89 7.72 -9.09
CA SER A 138 13.16 6.97 -9.13
C SER A 138 13.69 6.95 -10.54
#